data_916730082bcb6e87ab588e905a27f155
#
_entry.id   916730082bcb6e87ab588e905a27f155
#
_cell.length_a   1.000
_cell.length_b   1.000
_cell.length_c   1.000
_cell.angle_alpha   90.00
_cell.angle_beta   90.00
_cell.angle_gamma   90.00
#
_symmetry.space_group_name_H-M   'P 1'
#
loop_
_entity.id
_entity.type
_entity.pdbx_description
1 polymer ?
#
loop_
_entity_poly.entity_id
_entity_poly.type
_entity_poly.pdbx_seq_one_letter_code
_entity_poly.pdbx_strand_id
1 'polypeptide(L)'
;MPKEPMTRMHVNLGALHGTVEAALHEMALTRLVARLWSKDHTLWKPEPTEIANRLGWLTVAEQLREKVGPLQSFAQTVRSTGFRDVVLLGMGGSSLGPEVFRCTFGSRRGFPRLWVLDSTVPGFVRQVTKAITPSRTLFILASKSGGTIEVMSLYAHFSGLVAKARKNTGAAQFIAITDPGTSLGALAHERGFRTTFTNPPDIGGRYSVLSYFGLVPAALLGLDVQMLLDRSIEMAQACRPGIPPDQNPGAYLGAVMGILGRSGRDKVTIVASPTINSFGLWAEQLLAESTGKEGKGLIPVAQEPLAPPDAYGNDRLFVYLRLESDANAENDKHIKALERAGQPVVRFALRDTYDLAAEFFRWEFATAIAGHYLGIHPFDQPNVQESKENTGRVLDYVKAHGQLPRNDAPESGAELLLSQAGPGRYLAILAYLTPSPKADAAIRALRKTLLTKHHLTTTAGYGPRYLHSTGQLHKGGPNSGLFLQLIEDMKPDVSIPGQPYTFGTLAQAQAVGDFQSLQARHRTVVRVRLGSRAAQSIKKVLKPSRKHASAGAHAGSKRASKRGGKRGKKR
;
A
#
# COMPACT_ATOMS: atom_id res chain seq x y z
N MET A 1 0.59 39.16 12.09
CA MET A 1 -0.02 38.14 12.94
C MET A 1 0.89 36.93 12.95
N PRO A 2 1.19 36.30 14.08
CA PRO A 2 1.92 35.05 14.06
C PRO A 2 1.10 34.05 13.22
N LYS A 3 1.74 33.43 12.20
CA LYS A 3 1.09 32.37 11.43
C LYS A 3 0.69 31.27 12.42
N GLU A 4 -0.58 30.86 12.43
CA GLU A 4 -1.01 29.70 13.20
C GLU A 4 -0.09 28.51 12.85
N PRO A 5 0.29 27.70 13.86
CA PRO A 5 1.15 26.54 13.60
C PRO A 5 0.45 25.65 12.58
N MET A 6 1.20 25.24 11.56
CA MET A 6 0.75 24.59 10.31
C MET A 6 -0.12 23.34 10.55
N THR A 7 0.08 22.64 11.66
CA THR A 7 -0.74 21.52 12.11
C THR A 7 -0.68 21.43 13.63
N ARG A 8 -1.84 21.51 14.25
CA ARG A 8 -1.94 21.26 15.69
C ARG A 8 -1.81 19.76 15.91
N MET A 9 -0.70 19.35 16.48
CA MET A 9 -0.46 17.99 16.97
C MET A 9 -1.00 17.86 18.39
N HIS A 10 -1.79 16.83 18.64
CA HIS A 10 -2.21 16.45 19.99
C HIS A 10 -1.81 15.01 20.25
N VAL A 11 -1.18 14.74 21.39
CA VAL A 11 -0.61 13.44 21.74
C VAL A 11 -1.16 12.98 23.07
N ASN A 12 -1.67 11.76 23.11
CA ASN A 12 -2.05 11.06 24.33
C ASN A 12 -1.41 9.66 24.31
N LEU A 13 -0.31 9.50 25.01
CA LEU A 13 0.42 8.23 25.10
C LEU A 13 0.23 7.51 26.44
N GLY A 14 -0.48 8.13 27.38
CA GLY A 14 -0.70 7.56 28.71
C GLY A 14 0.63 7.23 29.42
N ALA A 15 0.74 6.04 29.95
CA ALA A 15 1.94 5.56 30.63
C ALA A 15 3.20 5.46 29.74
N LEU A 16 3.04 5.53 28.42
CA LEU A 16 4.16 5.44 27.46
C LEU A 16 4.83 6.80 27.19
N HIS A 17 4.29 7.89 27.74
CA HIS A 17 4.75 9.25 27.49
C HIS A 17 6.22 9.43 27.87
N GLY A 18 6.61 9.05 29.09
CA GLY A 18 8.00 9.19 29.58
C GLY A 18 9.03 8.42 28.75
N THR A 19 8.65 7.27 28.17
CA THR A 19 9.55 6.49 27.30
C THR A 19 9.82 7.23 26.00
N VAL A 20 8.81 7.90 25.44
CA VAL A 20 8.96 8.71 24.22
C VAL A 20 9.74 10.00 24.53
N GLU A 21 9.48 10.65 25.65
CA GLU A 21 10.26 11.84 26.09
C GLU A 21 11.75 11.54 26.22
N ALA A 22 12.10 10.40 26.82
CA ALA A 22 13.48 9.96 26.91
C ALA A 22 14.14 9.80 25.54
N ALA A 23 13.42 9.25 24.56
CA ALA A 23 13.91 9.10 23.20
C ALA A 23 14.04 10.46 22.46
N LEU A 24 13.14 11.40 22.70
CA LEU A 24 13.25 12.76 22.16
C LEU A 24 14.44 13.50 22.74
N HIS A 25 14.73 13.30 24.03
CA HIS A 25 15.92 13.84 24.66
C HIS A 25 17.21 13.25 24.06
N GLU A 26 17.27 11.92 23.92
CA GLU A 26 18.38 11.23 23.24
C GLU A 26 18.57 11.74 21.79
N MET A 27 17.47 11.92 21.05
CA MET A 27 17.48 12.47 19.69
C MET A 27 18.14 13.86 19.64
N ALA A 28 17.86 14.72 20.63
CA ALA A 28 18.48 16.03 20.74
C ALA A 28 19.99 15.92 21.02
N LEU A 29 20.40 15.09 21.99
CA LEU A 29 21.80 14.88 22.36
C LEU A 29 22.63 14.31 21.20
N THR A 30 22.09 13.35 20.48
CA THR A 30 22.75 12.70 19.32
C THR A 30 22.66 13.51 18.04
N ARG A 31 21.98 14.67 18.07
CA ARG A 31 21.73 15.54 16.90
C ARG A 31 21.12 14.79 15.72
N LEU A 32 20.24 13.81 15.99
CA LEU A 32 19.72 12.90 14.97
C LEU A 32 19.06 13.63 13.81
N VAL A 33 18.24 14.66 14.08
CA VAL A 33 17.59 15.48 13.03
C VAL A 33 18.64 16.15 12.16
N ALA A 34 19.69 16.74 12.72
CA ALA A 34 20.75 17.39 11.95
C ALA A 34 21.52 16.38 11.08
N ARG A 35 21.82 15.21 11.61
CA ARG A 35 22.47 14.12 10.91
C ARG A 35 21.60 13.60 9.73
N LEU A 36 20.29 13.48 9.92
CA LEU A 36 19.36 13.11 8.84
C LEU A 36 19.39 14.14 7.71
N TRP A 37 19.33 15.44 8.04
CA TRP A 37 19.39 16.50 7.04
C TRP A 37 20.77 16.60 6.34
N SER A 38 21.85 16.22 7.01
CA SER A 38 23.17 16.10 6.38
C SER A 38 23.37 14.81 5.57
N LYS A 39 22.30 14.00 5.45
CA LYS A 39 22.30 12.73 4.73
C LYS A 39 23.30 11.70 5.29
N ASP A 40 23.54 11.73 6.61
CA ASP A 40 24.43 10.80 7.28
C ASP A 40 23.83 9.38 7.28
N HIS A 41 24.36 8.52 6.42
CA HIS A 41 23.92 7.14 6.27
C HIS A 41 24.14 6.28 7.51
N THR A 42 25.11 6.65 8.35
CA THR A 42 25.46 5.88 9.56
C THR A 42 24.35 5.92 10.63
N LEU A 43 23.32 6.75 10.43
CA LEU A 43 22.11 6.72 11.24
C LEU A 43 21.42 5.34 11.20
N TRP A 44 21.59 4.59 10.13
CA TRP A 44 20.88 3.31 9.94
C TRP A 44 21.84 2.13 9.76
N LYS A 45 22.87 2.26 8.91
CA LYS A 45 23.86 1.20 8.64
C LYS A 45 25.23 1.82 8.42
N PRO A 46 26.30 1.07 8.70
CA PRO A 46 27.67 1.52 8.40
C PRO A 46 27.92 1.74 6.90
N GLU A 47 27.28 0.92 6.07
CA GLU A 47 27.46 0.96 4.62
C GLU A 47 26.47 1.95 3.97
N PRO A 48 26.90 2.79 3.01
CA PRO A 48 26.07 3.81 2.37
C PRO A 48 25.11 3.26 1.31
N THR A 49 25.22 1.97 0.95
CA THR A 49 24.48 1.34 -0.14
C THR A 49 22.98 1.49 0.02
N GLU A 50 22.32 2.00 -1.03
CA GLU A 50 20.89 2.33 -1.06
C GLU A 50 20.39 3.29 0.03
N ILE A 51 21.29 3.96 0.76
CA ILE A 51 20.97 5.05 1.70
C ILE A 51 21.39 6.40 1.12
N ALA A 52 22.68 6.57 0.83
CA ALA A 52 23.22 7.86 0.39
C ALA A 52 22.55 8.37 -0.90
N ASN A 53 22.14 7.46 -1.78
CA ASN A 53 21.44 7.74 -3.03
C ASN A 53 19.90 7.60 -2.94
N ARG A 54 19.31 7.71 -1.74
CA ARG A 54 17.85 7.61 -1.52
C ARG A 54 17.28 8.76 -0.68
N LEU A 55 18.05 9.79 -0.39
CA LEU A 55 17.66 10.89 0.50
C LEU A 55 17.29 12.19 -0.23
N GLY A 56 17.08 12.12 -1.55
CA GLY A 56 16.66 13.27 -2.37
C GLY A 56 15.27 13.80 -2.01
N TRP A 57 14.40 12.95 -1.44
CA TRP A 57 13.06 13.34 -1.00
C TRP A 57 13.06 14.45 0.05
N LEU A 58 14.14 14.62 0.83
CA LEU A 58 14.28 15.71 1.82
C LEU A 58 14.13 17.10 1.20
N THR A 59 14.56 17.26 -0.06
CA THR A 59 14.62 18.57 -0.74
C THR A 59 13.89 18.62 -2.08
N VAL A 60 13.24 17.51 -2.49
CA VAL A 60 12.61 17.39 -3.81
C VAL A 60 11.52 18.45 -4.04
N ALA A 61 10.75 18.78 -3.01
CA ALA A 61 9.70 19.80 -3.12
C ALA A 61 10.27 21.19 -3.43
N GLU A 62 11.39 21.57 -2.80
CA GLU A 62 12.10 22.80 -3.08
C GLU A 62 12.67 22.80 -4.51
N GLN A 63 13.29 21.68 -4.94
CA GLN A 63 13.88 21.54 -6.28
C GLN A 63 12.83 21.60 -7.40
N LEU A 64 11.65 20.99 -7.19
CA LEU A 64 10.60 20.94 -8.20
C LEU A 64 9.72 22.19 -8.21
N ARG A 65 9.82 23.07 -7.23
CA ARG A 65 9.11 24.34 -7.20
C ARG A 65 9.38 25.19 -8.44
N GLU A 66 10.61 25.21 -8.94
CA GLU A 66 11.00 25.89 -10.17
C GLU A 66 10.44 25.24 -11.45
N LYS A 67 10.00 23.98 -11.36
CA LYS A 67 9.43 23.22 -12.48
C LYS A 67 7.90 23.27 -12.55
N VAL A 68 7.24 23.99 -11.65
CA VAL A 68 5.77 24.11 -11.62
C VAL A 68 5.21 24.73 -12.89
N GLY A 69 5.80 25.82 -13.38
CA GLY A 69 5.33 26.50 -14.60
C GLY A 69 5.28 25.57 -15.82
N PRO A 70 6.39 24.89 -16.19
CA PRO A 70 6.39 23.90 -17.26
C PRO A 70 5.38 22.78 -17.06
N LEU A 71 5.20 22.27 -15.83
CA LEU A 71 4.26 21.20 -15.52
C LEU A 71 2.79 21.64 -15.69
N GLN A 72 2.46 22.83 -15.21
CA GLN A 72 1.13 23.42 -15.40
C GLN A 72 0.84 23.70 -16.88
N SER A 73 1.82 24.22 -17.63
CA SER A 73 1.70 24.45 -19.08
C SER A 73 1.46 23.14 -19.83
N PHE A 74 2.16 22.07 -19.47
CA PHE A 74 1.90 20.74 -20.02
C PHE A 74 0.47 20.26 -19.73
N ALA A 75 -0.01 20.40 -18.50
CA ALA A 75 -1.37 20.00 -18.12
C ALA A 75 -2.45 20.81 -18.87
N GLN A 76 -2.23 22.11 -19.09
CA GLN A 76 -3.12 22.95 -19.90
C GLN A 76 -3.10 22.53 -21.38
N THR A 77 -1.96 22.17 -21.92
CA THR A 77 -1.84 21.63 -23.28
C THR A 77 -2.64 20.32 -23.43
N VAL A 78 -2.53 19.42 -22.45
CA VAL A 78 -3.31 18.18 -22.43
C VAL A 78 -4.82 18.47 -22.38
N ARG A 79 -5.21 19.42 -21.51
CA ARG A 79 -6.60 19.87 -21.41
C ARG A 79 -7.12 20.44 -22.74
N SER A 80 -6.39 21.34 -23.39
CA SER A 80 -6.79 21.97 -24.66
C SER A 80 -6.81 21.01 -25.84
N THR A 81 -6.02 19.93 -25.81
CA THR A 81 -5.99 18.88 -26.85
C THR A 81 -7.25 18.02 -26.85
N GLY A 82 -8.12 18.13 -25.84
CA GLY A 82 -9.41 17.43 -25.80
C GLY A 82 -9.34 15.98 -25.33
N PHE A 83 -8.28 15.60 -24.61
CA PHE A 83 -8.25 14.33 -23.88
C PHE A 83 -9.35 14.31 -22.81
N ARG A 84 -10.07 13.20 -22.73
CA ARG A 84 -11.13 12.98 -21.74
C ARG A 84 -10.67 12.17 -20.54
N ASP A 85 -9.74 11.28 -20.79
CA ASP A 85 -9.22 10.35 -19.81
C ASP A 85 -7.69 10.38 -19.79
N VAL A 86 -7.13 10.18 -18.60
CA VAL A 86 -5.73 9.84 -18.37
C VAL A 86 -5.72 8.47 -17.71
N VAL A 87 -4.94 7.54 -18.23
CA VAL A 87 -4.73 6.22 -17.60
C VAL A 87 -3.28 6.12 -17.15
N LEU A 88 -3.08 6.05 -15.86
CA LEU A 88 -1.77 5.82 -15.27
C LEU A 88 -1.53 4.32 -15.14
N LEU A 89 -0.46 3.84 -15.76
CA LEU A 89 0.04 2.47 -15.72
C LEU A 89 1.28 2.48 -14.82
N GLY A 90 1.13 2.08 -13.58
CA GLY A 90 2.20 2.14 -12.58
C GLY A 90 1.95 1.20 -11.42
N MET A 91 3.00 0.88 -10.64
CA MET A 91 2.90 0.01 -9.47
C MET A 91 3.54 0.69 -8.26
N GLY A 92 3.02 0.40 -7.07
CA GLY A 92 3.57 0.89 -5.81
C GLY A 92 3.71 2.41 -5.76
N GLY A 93 4.90 2.95 -5.50
CA GLY A 93 5.16 4.39 -5.44
C GLY A 93 4.81 5.15 -6.72
N SER A 94 4.77 4.47 -7.87
CA SER A 94 4.34 5.08 -9.14
C SER A 94 2.82 5.21 -9.29
N SER A 95 2.03 4.61 -8.40
CA SER A 95 0.55 4.60 -8.47
C SER A 95 -0.14 5.09 -7.21
N LEU A 96 0.39 4.80 -6.02
CA LEU A 96 -0.33 5.03 -4.76
C LEU A 96 -0.48 6.51 -4.40
N GLY A 97 0.56 7.34 -4.61
CA GLY A 97 0.45 8.79 -4.47
C GLY A 97 -0.60 9.39 -5.42
N PRO A 98 -0.53 9.11 -6.74
CA PRO A 98 -1.57 9.47 -7.70
C PRO A 98 -2.98 9.00 -7.32
N GLU A 99 -3.12 7.79 -6.77
CA GLU A 99 -4.41 7.27 -6.30
C GLU A 99 -4.96 8.07 -5.11
N VAL A 100 -4.10 8.48 -4.18
CA VAL A 100 -4.51 9.38 -3.08
C VAL A 100 -5.00 10.71 -3.64
N PHE A 101 -4.29 11.33 -4.57
CA PHE A 101 -4.75 12.57 -5.21
C PHE A 101 -6.07 12.39 -5.94
N ARG A 102 -6.21 11.31 -6.73
CA ARG A 102 -7.44 10.99 -7.45
C ARG A 102 -8.64 10.82 -6.52
N CYS A 103 -8.46 10.09 -5.42
CA CYS A 103 -9.54 9.82 -4.47
C CYS A 103 -9.93 11.05 -3.64
N THR A 104 -8.95 11.87 -3.26
CA THR A 104 -9.16 13.04 -2.39
C THR A 104 -9.73 14.23 -3.16
N PHE A 105 -9.18 14.52 -4.33
CA PHE A 105 -9.51 15.77 -5.05
C PHE A 105 -10.44 15.54 -6.25
N GLY A 106 -10.41 14.33 -6.85
CA GLY A 106 -11.02 14.12 -8.16
C GLY A 106 -10.35 14.97 -9.25
N SER A 107 -10.98 15.07 -10.40
CA SER A 107 -10.53 15.94 -11.50
C SER A 107 -11.25 17.29 -11.43
N ARG A 108 -10.51 18.39 -11.56
CA ARG A 108 -11.11 19.73 -11.70
C ARG A 108 -11.90 19.84 -13.00
N ARG A 109 -12.94 20.67 -12.99
CA ARG A 109 -13.79 20.90 -14.17
C ARG A 109 -12.94 21.27 -15.39
N GLY A 110 -13.13 20.52 -16.48
CA GLY A 110 -12.42 20.70 -17.75
C GLY A 110 -11.10 19.94 -17.86
N PHE A 111 -10.61 19.31 -16.80
CA PHE A 111 -9.46 18.41 -16.84
C PHE A 111 -9.91 16.96 -17.08
N PRO A 112 -9.03 16.11 -17.64
CA PRO A 112 -9.36 14.72 -17.91
C PRO A 112 -9.59 13.93 -16.63
N ARG A 113 -10.38 12.86 -16.70
CA ARG A 113 -10.57 11.92 -15.61
C ARG A 113 -9.35 11.01 -15.48
N LEU A 114 -8.78 10.89 -14.28
CA LEU A 114 -7.66 9.99 -14.01
C LEU A 114 -8.17 8.59 -13.64
N TRP A 115 -7.60 7.59 -14.28
CA TRP A 115 -7.66 6.18 -13.93
C TRP A 115 -6.29 5.72 -13.46
N VAL A 116 -6.20 5.06 -12.32
CA VAL A 116 -4.98 4.41 -11.86
C VAL A 116 -5.16 2.91 -12.07
N LEU A 117 -4.37 2.34 -12.98
CA LEU A 117 -4.41 0.92 -13.31
C LEU A 117 -3.10 0.27 -12.86
N ASP A 118 -3.14 -0.31 -11.67
CA ASP A 118 -2.03 -0.94 -10.98
C ASP A 118 -2.33 -2.42 -10.67
N SER A 119 -2.94 -3.09 -11.63
CA SER A 119 -3.31 -4.50 -11.52
C SER A 119 -3.21 -5.22 -12.86
N THR A 120 -2.89 -6.50 -12.79
CA THR A 120 -2.93 -7.44 -13.91
C THR A 120 -4.20 -8.31 -13.90
N VAL A 121 -5.09 -8.11 -12.94
CA VAL A 121 -6.37 -8.84 -12.90
C VAL A 121 -7.20 -8.45 -14.12
N PRO A 122 -7.56 -9.41 -15.02
CA PRO A 122 -8.17 -9.10 -16.32
C PRO A 122 -9.51 -8.39 -16.20
N GLY A 123 -10.25 -8.61 -15.13
CA GLY A 123 -11.50 -7.90 -14.86
C GLY A 123 -11.29 -6.40 -14.72
N PHE A 124 -10.22 -5.96 -14.03
CA PHE A 124 -9.92 -4.53 -13.90
C PHE A 124 -9.36 -3.92 -15.18
N VAL A 125 -8.47 -4.64 -15.89
CA VAL A 125 -7.99 -4.22 -17.22
C VAL A 125 -9.16 -3.98 -18.17
N ARG A 126 -10.12 -4.90 -18.23
CA ARG A 126 -11.33 -4.77 -19.05
C ARG A 126 -12.23 -3.62 -18.59
N GLN A 127 -12.38 -3.41 -17.29
CA GLN A 127 -13.17 -2.31 -16.73
C GLN A 127 -12.64 -0.97 -17.22
N VAL A 128 -11.32 -0.73 -17.11
CA VAL A 128 -10.68 0.49 -17.60
C VAL A 128 -10.79 0.59 -19.12
N THR A 129 -10.48 -0.49 -19.84
CA THR A 129 -10.59 -0.54 -21.32
C THR A 129 -11.98 -0.13 -21.82
N LYS A 130 -13.05 -0.59 -21.15
CA LYS A 130 -14.43 -0.25 -21.52
C LYS A 130 -14.84 1.17 -21.16
N ALA A 131 -14.21 1.74 -20.11
CA ALA A 131 -14.58 3.06 -19.59
C ALA A 131 -13.96 4.22 -20.36
N ILE A 132 -12.95 3.97 -21.19
CA ILE A 132 -12.20 4.99 -21.93
C ILE A 132 -12.47 4.92 -23.43
N THR A 133 -12.18 6.04 -24.12
CA THR A 133 -12.10 6.09 -25.58
C THR A 133 -10.61 6.19 -25.97
N PRO A 134 -9.98 5.13 -26.52
CA PRO A 134 -8.52 5.11 -26.76
C PRO A 134 -8.01 6.32 -27.55
N SER A 135 -8.75 6.80 -28.55
CA SER A 135 -8.37 7.99 -29.33
C SER A 135 -8.43 9.33 -28.55
N ARG A 136 -9.03 9.35 -27.37
CA ARG A 136 -9.19 10.53 -26.49
C ARG A 136 -8.59 10.31 -25.10
N THR A 137 -7.65 9.37 -25.00
CA THR A 137 -6.99 9.00 -23.74
C THR A 137 -5.50 9.26 -23.82
N LEU A 138 -4.95 9.90 -22.78
CA LEU A 138 -3.52 10.00 -22.53
C LEU A 138 -3.10 8.88 -21.58
N PHE A 139 -2.02 8.17 -21.90
CA PHE A 139 -1.47 7.11 -21.06
C PHE A 139 -0.16 7.54 -20.40
N ILE A 140 -0.04 7.33 -19.10
CA ILE A 140 1.18 7.57 -18.34
C ILE A 140 1.82 6.21 -18.03
N LEU A 141 3.00 5.94 -18.59
CA LEU A 141 3.83 4.83 -18.15
C LEU A 141 4.72 5.31 -17.02
N ALA A 142 4.46 4.84 -15.81
CA ALA A 142 5.17 5.25 -14.61
C ALA A 142 5.95 4.07 -14.01
N SER A 143 7.27 4.07 -14.21
CA SER A 143 8.16 3.02 -13.68
C SER A 143 9.54 3.57 -13.40
N LYS A 144 9.97 3.56 -12.13
CA LYS A 144 11.30 4.03 -11.71
C LYS A 144 12.41 3.22 -12.40
N SER A 145 12.32 1.89 -12.39
CA SER A 145 13.31 0.98 -12.99
C SER A 145 13.16 0.82 -14.51
N GLY A 146 12.06 1.25 -15.08
CA GLY A 146 11.75 1.14 -16.51
C GLY A 146 11.30 -0.24 -17.00
N GLY A 147 11.50 -1.32 -16.22
CA GLY A 147 11.25 -2.70 -16.65
C GLY A 147 10.13 -3.43 -15.91
N THR A 148 9.21 -2.74 -15.25
CA THR A 148 8.12 -3.36 -14.48
C THR A 148 7.19 -4.15 -15.39
N ILE A 149 7.08 -5.47 -15.19
CA ILE A 149 6.35 -6.39 -16.07
C ILE A 149 4.87 -6.00 -16.23
N GLU A 150 4.22 -5.56 -15.17
CA GLU A 150 2.83 -5.12 -15.18
C GLU A 150 2.66 -3.90 -16.09
N VAL A 151 3.53 -2.90 -15.95
CA VAL A 151 3.51 -1.66 -16.72
C VAL A 151 3.73 -1.97 -18.20
N MET A 152 4.70 -2.83 -18.53
CA MET A 152 5.00 -3.20 -19.91
C MET A 152 3.90 -4.05 -20.54
N SER A 153 3.26 -4.94 -19.77
CA SER A 153 2.11 -5.72 -20.23
C SER A 153 0.89 -4.84 -20.52
N LEU A 154 0.62 -3.87 -19.64
CA LEU A 154 -0.46 -2.89 -19.83
C LEU A 154 -0.16 -1.97 -21.02
N TYR A 155 1.09 -1.52 -21.17
CA TYR A 155 1.50 -0.76 -22.36
C TYR A 155 1.25 -1.54 -23.66
N ALA A 156 1.66 -2.80 -23.72
CA ALA A 156 1.44 -3.65 -24.88
C ALA A 156 -0.06 -3.73 -25.25
N HIS A 157 -0.93 -3.89 -24.25
CA HIS A 157 -2.39 -3.90 -24.44
C HIS A 157 -2.93 -2.57 -24.98
N PHE A 158 -2.63 -1.46 -24.30
CA PHE A 158 -3.20 -0.16 -24.64
C PHE A 158 -2.59 0.43 -25.92
N SER A 159 -1.29 0.20 -26.19
CA SER A 159 -0.67 0.61 -27.45
C SER A 159 -1.32 -0.07 -28.67
N GLY A 160 -1.66 -1.36 -28.54
CA GLY A 160 -2.43 -2.06 -29.57
C GLY A 160 -3.83 -1.47 -29.81
N LEU A 161 -4.51 -1.04 -28.75
CA LEU A 161 -5.83 -0.38 -28.86
C LEU A 161 -5.72 1.02 -29.48
N VAL A 162 -4.71 1.79 -29.08
CA VAL A 162 -4.45 3.13 -29.63
C VAL A 162 -4.07 3.04 -31.10
N ALA A 163 -3.22 2.09 -31.51
CA ALA A 163 -2.82 1.87 -32.89
C ALA A 163 -4.03 1.57 -33.79
N LYS A 164 -4.97 0.75 -33.32
CA LYS A 164 -6.24 0.49 -34.04
C LYS A 164 -7.11 1.75 -34.17
N ALA A 165 -7.11 2.62 -33.17
CA ALA A 165 -7.95 3.83 -33.14
C ALA A 165 -7.34 5.03 -33.89
N ARG A 166 -6.02 5.12 -33.99
CA ARG A 166 -5.29 6.30 -34.48
C ARG A 166 -4.25 6.05 -35.57
N LYS A 167 -4.14 4.86 -36.12
CA LYS A 167 -3.12 4.50 -37.13
C LYS A 167 -1.71 4.98 -36.69
N ASN A 168 -1.02 5.78 -37.50
CA ASN A 168 0.40 6.15 -37.27
C ASN A 168 0.66 7.28 -36.25
N THR A 169 -0.37 7.89 -35.66
CA THR A 169 -0.20 9.06 -34.75
C THR A 169 -0.39 8.71 -33.27
N GLY A 170 -0.49 7.41 -32.95
CA GLY A 170 -0.85 6.96 -31.59
C GLY A 170 0.21 7.17 -30.53
N ALA A 171 1.49 7.28 -30.88
CA ALA A 171 2.59 7.44 -29.93
C ALA A 171 2.46 8.72 -29.07
N ALA A 172 1.94 9.80 -29.64
CA ALA A 172 1.69 11.05 -28.92
C ALA A 172 0.62 10.97 -27.81
N GLN A 173 -0.04 9.81 -27.64
CA GLN A 173 -0.96 9.53 -26.52
C GLN A 173 -0.26 8.92 -25.32
N PHE A 174 1.06 8.73 -25.38
CA PHE A 174 1.84 8.17 -24.29
C PHE A 174 2.83 9.20 -23.75
N ILE A 175 3.02 9.18 -22.42
CA ILE A 175 4.10 9.86 -21.72
C ILE A 175 4.78 8.87 -20.80
N ALA A 176 6.04 9.11 -20.47
CA ALA A 176 6.80 8.31 -19.52
C ALA A 176 7.16 9.13 -18.28
N ILE A 177 7.14 8.48 -17.11
CA ILE A 177 7.74 8.98 -15.87
C ILE A 177 8.72 7.90 -15.41
N THR A 178 10.01 8.20 -15.39
CA THR A 178 11.06 7.20 -15.10
C THR A 178 12.35 7.87 -14.65
N ASP A 179 13.27 7.09 -14.09
CA ASP A 179 14.61 7.58 -13.78
C ASP A 179 15.47 7.72 -15.06
N PRO A 180 16.57 8.46 -15.01
CA PRO A 180 17.47 8.59 -16.15
C PRO A 180 18.11 7.25 -16.52
N GLY A 181 18.33 7.01 -17.82
CA GLY A 181 19.03 5.83 -18.35
C GLY A 181 18.23 4.52 -18.32
N THR A 182 16.93 4.55 -18.06
CA THR A 182 16.09 3.35 -18.02
C THR A 182 15.65 2.88 -19.40
N SER A 183 15.27 1.59 -19.50
CA SER A 183 14.68 1.01 -20.71
C SER A 183 13.36 1.69 -21.11
N LEU A 184 12.58 2.20 -20.16
CA LEU A 184 11.36 2.97 -20.44
C LEU A 184 11.68 4.32 -21.08
N GLY A 185 12.73 5.00 -20.63
CA GLY A 185 13.21 6.24 -21.25
C GLY A 185 13.65 6.02 -22.70
N ALA A 186 14.40 4.95 -22.96
CA ALA A 186 14.81 4.55 -24.30
C ALA A 186 13.59 4.21 -25.19
N LEU A 187 12.65 3.42 -24.69
CA LEU A 187 11.41 3.08 -25.38
C LEU A 187 10.59 4.34 -25.73
N ALA A 188 10.47 5.27 -24.79
CA ALA A 188 9.71 6.50 -25.01
C ALA A 188 10.31 7.35 -26.13
N HIS A 189 11.64 7.43 -26.19
CA HIS A 189 12.35 8.10 -27.27
C HIS A 189 12.18 7.38 -28.62
N GLU A 190 12.44 6.07 -28.68
CA GLU A 190 12.32 5.25 -29.88
C GLU A 190 10.91 5.31 -30.47
N ARG A 191 9.87 5.23 -29.63
CA ARG A 191 8.47 5.22 -30.06
C ARG A 191 7.88 6.62 -30.28
N GLY A 192 8.61 7.69 -29.96
CA GLY A 192 8.13 9.06 -30.11
C GLY A 192 6.98 9.39 -29.15
N PHE A 193 7.12 9.08 -27.87
CA PHE A 193 6.16 9.49 -26.84
C PHE A 193 6.08 11.01 -26.79
N ARG A 194 4.92 11.54 -26.35
CA ARG A 194 4.69 12.99 -26.27
C ARG A 194 5.73 13.69 -25.42
N THR A 195 6.13 13.12 -24.30
CA THR A 195 7.20 13.60 -23.42
C THR A 195 7.64 12.53 -22.44
N THR A 196 8.83 12.72 -21.87
CA THR A 196 9.35 11.93 -20.75
C THR A 196 9.68 12.88 -19.60
N PHE A 197 9.12 12.61 -18.43
CA PHE A 197 9.49 13.27 -17.17
C PHE A 197 10.55 12.41 -16.49
N THR A 198 11.80 12.91 -16.55
CA THR A 198 12.94 12.23 -15.90
C THR A 198 12.98 12.61 -14.44
N ASN A 199 12.77 11.64 -13.58
CA ASN A 199 12.70 11.82 -12.13
C ASN A 199 14.10 11.96 -11.52
N PRO A 200 14.29 12.73 -10.42
CA PRO A 200 15.52 12.68 -9.65
C PRO A 200 15.85 11.25 -9.21
N PRO A 201 17.06 10.72 -9.50
CA PRO A 201 17.37 9.28 -9.29
C PRO A 201 17.60 8.91 -7.82
N ASP A 202 17.85 9.91 -6.97
CA ASP A 202 18.16 9.74 -5.55
C ASP A 202 16.92 9.67 -4.64
N ILE A 203 15.77 9.24 -5.20
CA ILE A 203 14.50 9.12 -4.48
C ILE A 203 13.99 7.69 -4.63
N GLY A 204 13.75 7.00 -3.52
CA GLY A 204 13.10 5.69 -3.49
C GLY A 204 11.63 5.75 -3.95
N GLY A 205 11.10 4.67 -4.55
CA GLY A 205 9.73 4.66 -5.09
C GLY A 205 8.66 5.09 -4.09
N ARG A 206 8.69 4.58 -2.86
CA ARG A 206 7.73 4.92 -1.80
C ARG A 206 7.87 6.33 -1.21
N TYR A 207 9.02 7.00 -1.49
CA TYR A 207 9.31 8.39 -1.12
C TYR A 207 9.12 9.37 -2.29
N SER A 208 8.46 8.97 -3.38
CA SER A 208 8.45 9.73 -4.63
C SER A 208 7.15 10.50 -4.89
N VAL A 209 6.23 10.54 -3.94
CA VAL A 209 4.92 11.20 -4.13
C VAL A 209 5.04 12.70 -4.41
N LEU A 210 6.03 13.36 -3.84
CA LEU A 210 6.33 14.79 -4.08
C LEU A 210 7.31 15.04 -5.23
N SER A 211 7.58 13.99 -6.04
CA SER A 211 8.35 14.07 -7.28
C SER A 211 7.44 14.02 -8.52
N TYR A 212 7.99 13.88 -9.72
CA TYR A 212 7.17 13.76 -10.94
C TYR A 212 6.19 12.59 -10.90
N PHE A 213 6.47 11.53 -10.14
CA PHE A 213 5.54 10.40 -10.00
C PHE A 213 4.19 10.80 -9.41
N GLY A 214 4.15 11.75 -8.48
CA GLY A 214 2.89 12.29 -7.96
C GLY A 214 2.45 13.59 -8.63
N LEU A 215 3.40 14.51 -8.92
CA LEU A 215 3.07 15.85 -9.38
C LEU A 215 2.56 15.90 -10.83
N VAL A 216 3.02 15.02 -11.73
CA VAL A 216 2.50 14.95 -13.11
C VAL A 216 1.02 14.51 -13.11
N PRO A 217 0.63 13.43 -12.44
CA PRO A 217 -0.80 13.09 -12.29
C PRO A 217 -1.62 14.18 -11.58
N ALA A 218 -1.07 14.83 -10.55
CA ALA A 218 -1.73 15.92 -9.83
C ALA A 218 -2.03 17.11 -10.76
N ALA A 219 -1.05 17.52 -11.57
CA ALA A 219 -1.23 18.58 -12.57
C ALA A 219 -2.29 18.20 -13.61
N LEU A 220 -2.32 16.94 -14.06
CA LEU A 220 -3.31 16.42 -15.02
C LEU A 220 -4.72 16.31 -14.43
N LEU A 221 -4.86 16.21 -13.11
CA LEU A 221 -6.13 16.38 -12.39
C LEU A 221 -6.57 17.85 -12.30
N GLY A 222 -5.67 18.79 -12.65
CA GLY A 222 -5.88 20.24 -12.51
C GLY A 222 -5.65 20.75 -11.09
N LEU A 223 -4.89 20.05 -10.27
CA LEU A 223 -4.57 20.51 -8.91
C LEU A 223 -3.57 21.68 -8.97
N ASP A 224 -3.60 22.49 -7.92
CA ASP A 224 -2.60 23.52 -7.70
C ASP A 224 -1.30 22.88 -7.18
N VAL A 225 -0.39 22.56 -8.12
CA VAL A 225 0.89 21.91 -7.81
C VAL A 225 1.79 22.82 -6.99
N GLN A 226 1.70 24.16 -7.20
CA GLN A 226 2.45 25.11 -6.39
C GLN A 226 2.04 25.02 -4.92
N MET A 227 0.73 24.98 -4.65
CA MET A 227 0.21 24.86 -3.29
C MET A 227 0.60 23.52 -2.63
N LEU A 228 0.58 22.40 -3.39
CA LEU A 228 1.07 21.11 -2.87
C LEU A 228 2.54 21.21 -2.43
N LEU A 229 3.40 21.79 -3.26
CA LEU A 229 4.82 21.96 -2.93
C LEU A 229 5.03 22.93 -1.77
N ASP A 230 4.32 24.06 -1.74
CA ASP A 230 4.43 25.04 -0.65
C ASP A 230 4.04 24.44 0.70
N ARG A 231 2.96 23.63 0.76
CA ARG A 231 2.56 22.91 1.98
C ARG A 231 3.61 21.88 2.42
N SER A 232 4.22 21.17 1.47
CA SER A 232 5.31 20.24 1.77
C SER A 232 6.56 20.96 2.29
N ILE A 233 6.93 22.09 1.68
CA ILE A 233 8.07 22.92 2.10
C ILE A 233 7.84 23.50 3.50
N GLU A 234 6.61 23.94 3.81
CA GLU A 234 6.25 24.38 5.17
C GLU A 234 6.52 23.27 6.20
N MET A 235 6.12 22.03 5.90
CA MET A 235 6.39 20.89 6.79
C MET A 235 7.87 20.55 6.87
N ALA A 236 8.60 20.59 5.74
CA ALA A 236 10.05 20.40 5.72
C ALA A 236 10.75 21.42 6.62
N GLN A 237 10.31 22.68 6.60
CA GLN A 237 10.83 23.74 7.50
C GLN A 237 10.54 23.42 8.97
N ALA A 238 9.34 22.92 9.31
CA ALA A 238 8.99 22.50 10.66
C ALA A 238 9.79 21.27 11.13
N CYS A 239 10.39 20.52 10.19
CA CYS A 239 11.24 19.37 10.49
C CYS A 239 12.75 19.67 10.40
N ARG A 240 13.16 20.94 10.28
CA ARG A 240 14.58 21.35 10.15
C ARG A 240 15.38 21.16 11.44
N PRO A 241 16.73 21.04 11.32
CA PRO A 241 17.62 21.15 12.48
C PRO A 241 17.40 22.49 13.20
N GLY A 242 17.48 22.49 14.52
CA GLY A 242 17.22 23.68 15.35
C GLY A 242 15.78 23.76 15.88
N ILE A 243 14.84 23.03 15.30
CA ILE A 243 13.52 22.80 15.93
C ILE A 243 13.69 21.71 16.99
N PRO A 244 13.34 21.94 18.26
CA PRO A 244 13.42 20.92 19.31
C PRO A 244 12.61 19.67 18.92
N PRO A 245 13.09 18.43 19.20
CA PRO A 245 12.42 17.19 18.78
C PRO A 245 10.97 17.06 19.24
N ASP A 246 10.61 17.60 20.40
CA ASP A 246 9.25 17.65 20.94
C ASP A 246 8.33 18.61 20.20
N GLN A 247 8.88 19.60 19.48
CA GLN A 247 8.17 20.55 18.63
C GLN A 247 8.26 20.22 17.14
N ASN A 248 9.13 19.29 16.76
CA ASN A 248 9.33 18.83 15.39
C ASN A 248 8.33 17.73 15.05
N PRO A 249 7.31 17.99 14.20
CA PRO A 249 6.18 17.08 14.05
C PRO A 249 6.55 15.76 13.36
N GLY A 250 7.56 15.77 12.50
CA GLY A 250 8.06 14.54 11.85
C GLY A 250 8.95 13.73 12.78
N ALA A 251 9.83 14.40 13.53
CA ALA A 251 10.70 13.74 14.50
C ALA A 251 9.89 13.11 15.65
N TYR A 252 8.90 13.86 16.16
CA TYR A 252 8.02 13.35 17.22
C TYR A 252 7.26 12.10 16.78
N LEU A 253 6.58 12.15 15.62
CA LEU A 253 5.85 10.98 15.08
C LEU A 253 6.79 9.79 14.86
N GLY A 254 7.99 10.03 14.35
CA GLY A 254 9.01 8.99 14.13
C GLY A 254 9.48 8.35 15.41
N ALA A 255 9.74 9.14 16.46
CA ALA A 255 10.08 8.63 17.81
C ALA A 255 8.94 7.79 18.38
N VAL A 256 7.68 8.29 18.32
CA VAL A 256 6.51 7.55 18.80
C VAL A 256 6.40 6.20 18.08
N MET A 257 6.43 6.19 16.76
CA MET A 257 6.32 4.95 15.96
C MET A 257 7.47 3.97 16.25
N GLY A 258 8.71 4.47 16.28
CA GLY A 258 9.89 3.64 16.48
C GLY A 258 9.96 3.04 17.89
N ILE A 259 9.75 3.85 18.91
CA ILE A 259 9.84 3.44 20.32
C ILE A 259 8.68 2.54 20.71
N LEU A 260 7.44 2.91 20.34
CA LEU A 260 6.27 2.08 20.65
C LEU A 260 6.32 0.76 19.86
N GLY A 261 6.79 0.79 18.62
CA GLY A 261 6.99 -0.42 17.81
C GLY A 261 7.98 -1.39 18.46
N ARG A 262 9.10 -0.91 19.00
CA ARG A 262 10.06 -1.73 19.78
C ARG A 262 9.45 -2.29 21.06
N SER A 263 8.51 -1.58 21.65
CA SER A 263 7.81 -1.98 22.88
C SER A 263 6.61 -2.90 22.62
N GLY A 264 6.45 -3.43 21.40
CA GLY A 264 5.38 -4.35 21.04
C GLY A 264 4.08 -3.69 20.56
N ARG A 265 4.04 -2.35 20.44
CA ARG A 265 2.92 -1.62 19.79
C ARG A 265 3.26 -1.32 18.33
N ASP A 266 3.41 -2.40 17.57
CA ASP A 266 3.88 -2.37 16.21
C ASP A 266 2.77 -2.15 15.15
N LYS A 267 1.48 -2.16 15.54
CA LYS A 267 0.36 -1.95 14.62
C LYS A 267 -0.05 -0.48 14.60
N VAL A 268 0.47 0.24 13.60
CA VAL A 268 0.15 1.66 13.36
C VAL A 268 -1.21 1.77 12.67
N THR A 269 -2.25 2.05 13.43
CA THR A 269 -3.64 2.17 12.92
C THR A 269 -3.90 3.59 12.49
N ILE A 270 -4.09 3.79 11.18
CA ILE A 270 -4.32 5.08 10.56
C ILE A 270 -5.81 5.32 10.48
N VAL A 271 -6.29 6.27 11.25
CA VAL A 271 -7.66 6.80 11.17
C VAL A 271 -7.58 8.12 10.42
N ALA A 272 -8.45 8.33 9.44
CA ALA A 272 -8.47 9.57 8.67
C ALA A 272 -9.91 10.04 8.45
N SER A 273 -10.09 11.35 8.30
CA SER A 273 -11.37 11.91 7.87
C SER A 273 -11.83 11.28 6.55
N PRO A 274 -13.13 11.14 6.29
CA PRO A 274 -13.65 10.44 5.11
C PRO A 274 -13.03 10.87 3.79
N THR A 275 -12.93 12.18 3.55
CA THR A 275 -12.38 12.74 2.29
C THR A 275 -10.93 12.35 2.03
N ILE A 276 -10.11 12.21 3.07
CA ILE A 276 -8.67 11.90 2.97
C ILE A 276 -8.32 10.46 3.36
N ASN A 277 -9.32 9.59 3.50
CA ASN A 277 -9.14 8.22 3.97
C ASN A 277 -8.25 7.36 3.04
N SER A 278 -8.12 7.76 1.77
CA SER A 278 -7.21 7.13 0.81
C SER A 278 -5.72 7.32 1.13
N PHE A 279 -5.35 8.31 1.97
CA PHE A 279 -3.97 8.53 2.43
C PHE A 279 -3.35 7.26 3.01
N GLY A 280 -4.15 6.46 3.71
CA GLY A 280 -3.71 5.19 4.29
C GLY A 280 -3.11 4.21 3.27
N LEU A 281 -3.55 4.22 2.00
CA LEU A 281 -3.02 3.33 0.95
C LEU A 281 -1.55 3.62 0.65
N TRP A 282 -1.17 4.90 0.61
CA TRP A 282 0.22 5.31 0.42
C TRP A 282 1.05 5.09 1.69
N ALA A 283 0.52 5.44 2.86
CA ALA A 283 1.20 5.26 4.13
C ALA A 283 1.46 3.77 4.45
N GLU A 284 0.57 2.86 4.03
CA GLU A 284 0.80 1.41 4.11
C GLU A 284 2.08 1.01 3.37
N GLN A 285 2.28 1.48 2.14
CA GLN A 285 3.51 1.19 1.41
C GLN A 285 4.72 1.79 2.14
N LEU A 286 4.64 3.06 2.49
CA LEU A 286 5.75 3.77 3.12
C LEU A 286 6.25 3.02 4.35
N LEU A 287 5.38 2.69 5.29
CA LEU A 287 5.74 2.02 6.53
C LEU A 287 6.16 0.56 6.30
N ALA A 288 5.35 -0.20 5.58
CA ALA A 288 5.57 -1.64 5.39
C ALA A 288 6.87 -1.94 4.63
N GLU A 289 7.10 -1.24 3.54
CA GLU A 289 8.28 -1.46 2.69
C GLU A 289 9.55 -0.90 3.33
N SER A 290 9.45 0.20 4.09
CA SER A 290 10.60 0.78 4.80
C SER A 290 10.98 0.01 6.05
N THR A 291 10.02 -0.50 6.82
CA THR A 291 10.30 -1.06 8.15
C THR A 291 10.25 -2.57 8.21
N GLY A 292 9.58 -3.25 7.27
CA GLY A 292 9.35 -4.69 7.31
C GLY A 292 10.56 -5.53 6.90
N LYS A 293 11.59 -5.57 7.73
CA LYS A 293 12.89 -6.23 7.42
C LYS A 293 13.53 -6.82 8.67
N GLU A 294 14.43 -7.79 8.45
CA GLU A 294 15.25 -8.36 9.53
C GLU A 294 14.38 -8.91 10.70
N GLY A 295 13.17 -9.40 10.40
CA GLY A 295 12.23 -9.89 11.41
C GLY A 295 11.56 -8.79 12.24
N LYS A 296 11.73 -7.53 11.86
CA LYS A 296 11.17 -6.33 12.51
C LYS A 296 10.20 -5.61 11.57
N GLY A 297 9.49 -4.63 12.10
CA GLY A 297 8.70 -3.71 11.28
C GLY A 297 7.44 -3.22 11.95
N LEU A 298 6.93 -2.12 11.43
CA LEU A 298 5.62 -1.58 11.78
C LEU A 298 4.59 -2.17 10.82
N ILE A 299 3.48 -2.64 11.34
CA ILE A 299 2.34 -3.12 10.58
C ILE A 299 1.36 -1.96 10.39
N PRO A 300 1.32 -1.31 9.22
CA PRO A 300 0.35 -0.26 8.96
C PRO A 300 -1.03 -0.85 8.77
N VAL A 301 -1.99 -0.31 9.49
CA VAL A 301 -3.38 -0.73 9.45
C VAL A 301 -4.23 0.44 8.97
N ALA A 302 -4.47 0.49 7.66
CA ALA A 302 -5.29 1.52 7.04
C ALA A 302 -6.71 1.04 6.77
N GLN A 303 -7.66 1.96 6.78
CA GLN A 303 -9.06 1.72 6.42
C GLN A 303 -9.71 0.53 7.20
N GLU A 304 -9.20 0.21 8.38
CA GLU A 304 -9.84 -0.79 9.24
C GLU A 304 -11.16 -0.21 9.78
N PRO A 305 -12.26 -0.98 9.75
CA PRO A 305 -13.51 -0.52 10.34
C PRO A 305 -13.34 -0.20 11.82
N LEU A 306 -13.85 0.94 12.26
CA LEU A 306 -13.83 1.31 13.67
C LEU A 306 -14.66 0.31 14.50
N ALA A 307 -14.16 -0.01 15.70
CA ALA A 307 -14.76 -0.94 16.65
C ALA A 307 -14.68 -0.36 18.08
N PRO A 308 -15.48 -0.83 19.05
CA PRO A 308 -15.31 -0.43 20.45
C PRO A 308 -13.88 -0.68 20.95
N PRO A 309 -13.40 0.08 21.96
CA PRO A 309 -12.02 0.00 22.43
C PRO A 309 -11.56 -1.40 22.88
N ASP A 310 -12.45 -2.19 23.44
CA ASP A 310 -12.22 -3.58 23.88
C ASP A 310 -11.94 -4.56 22.74
N ALA A 311 -12.26 -4.21 21.49
CA ALA A 311 -11.91 -5.00 20.31
C ALA A 311 -10.42 -4.92 19.95
N TYR A 312 -9.69 -3.93 20.46
CA TYR A 312 -8.29 -3.70 20.12
C TYR A 312 -7.34 -4.22 21.19
N GLY A 313 -6.26 -4.86 20.73
CA GLY A 313 -5.18 -5.30 21.62
C GLY A 313 -4.28 -4.16 22.11
N ASN A 314 -3.35 -4.51 23.02
CA ASN A 314 -2.34 -3.60 23.56
C ASN A 314 -1.15 -3.38 22.59
N ASP A 315 -1.26 -3.82 21.36
CA ASP A 315 -0.24 -3.77 20.32
C ASP A 315 -0.50 -2.63 19.29
N ARG A 316 -1.46 -1.74 19.56
CA ARG A 316 -1.85 -0.64 18.69
C ARG A 316 -1.20 0.68 19.06
N LEU A 317 -0.91 1.47 18.03
CA LEU A 317 -0.74 2.92 18.05
C LEU A 317 -1.77 3.50 17.08
N PHE A 318 -2.57 4.46 17.51
CA PHE A 318 -3.53 5.14 16.65
C PHE A 318 -2.99 6.49 16.20
N VAL A 319 -3.02 6.74 14.88
CA VAL A 319 -2.68 8.03 14.29
C VAL A 319 -3.90 8.56 13.55
N TYR A 320 -4.43 9.69 14.01
CA TYR A 320 -5.64 10.30 13.45
C TYR A 320 -5.33 11.57 12.65
N LEU A 321 -5.58 11.50 11.34
CA LEU A 321 -5.53 12.65 10.43
C LEU A 321 -6.94 13.25 10.33
N ARG A 322 -7.12 14.42 10.93
CA ARG A 322 -8.42 15.08 11.02
C ARG A 322 -8.46 16.29 10.09
N LEU A 323 -9.17 16.17 8.99
CA LEU A 323 -9.47 17.30 8.09
C LEU A 323 -10.57 18.17 8.73
N GLU A 324 -10.29 19.46 8.98
CA GLU A 324 -11.20 20.32 9.76
C GLU A 324 -12.58 20.47 9.14
N SER A 325 -12.65 20.55 7.82
CA SER A 325 -13.90 20.76 7.06
C SER A 325 -14.73 19.49 6.85
N ASP A 326 -14.30 18.32 7.35
CA ASP A 326 -14.94 17.04 7.05
C ASP A 326 -15.94 16.58 8.14
N ALA A 327 -16.73 15.56 7.83
CA ALA A 327 -17.70 14.94 8.76
C ALA A 327 -16.98 14.05 9.79
N ASN A 328 -16.41 14.64 10.84
CA ASN A 328 -15.54 13.98 11.80
C ASN A 328 -16.23 13.41 13.05
N ALA A 329 -17.50 13.68 13.27
CA ALA A 329 -18.17 13.40 14.55
C ALA A 329 -18.05 11.94 15.02
N GLU A 330 -18.14 10.97 14.10
CA GLU A 330 -17.99 9.54 14.42
C GLU A 330 -16.55 9.21 14.79
N ASN A 331 -15.57 9.65 13.97
CA ASN A 331 -14.14 9.45 14.24
C ASN A 331 -13.74 10.12 15.56
N ASP A 332 -14.14 11.37 15.79
CA ASP A 332 -13.82 12.12 17.01
C ASP A 332 -14.36 11.42 18.27
N LYS A 333 -15.59 10.91 18.22
CA LYS A 333 -16.20 10.13 19.30
C LYS A 333 -15.39 8.85 19.58
N HIS A 334 -15.00 8.18 18.51
CA HIS A 334 -14.26 6.92 18.61
C HIS A 334 -12.86 7.12 19.16
N ILE A 335 -12.11 8.09 18.65
CA ILE A 335 -10.77 8.45 19.12
C ILE A 335 -10.79 8.84 20.61
N LYS A 336 -11.77 9.65 21.05
CA LYS A 336 -11.96 9.99 22.47
C LYS A 336 -12.21 8.73 23.32
N ALA A 337 -12.92 7.74 22.81
CA ALA A 337 -13.16 6.49 23.51
C ALA A 337 -11.88 5.66 23.64
N LEU A 338 -11.05 5.60 22.61
CA LEU A 338 -9.73 4.94 22.62
C LEU A 338 -8.79 5.58 23.64
N GLU A 339 -8.72 6.91 23.68
CA GLU A 339 -7.89 7.65 24.66
C GLU A 339 -8.33 7.38 26.11
N ARG A 340 -9.64 7.35 26.37
CA ARG A 340 -10.19 7.01 27.69
C ARG A 340 -9.90 5.57 28.09
N ALA A 341 -9.78 4.68 27.12
CA ALA A 341 -9.39 3.28 27.33
C ALA A 341 -7.87 3.08 27.44
N GLY A 342 -7.07 4.15 27.45
CA GLY A 342 -5.61 4.09 27.60
C GLY A 342 -4.85 3.69 26.32
N GLN A 343 -5.50 3.70 25.16
CA GLN A 343 -4.78 3.48 23.91
C GLN A 343 -3.96 4.71 23.51
N PRO A 344 -2.71 4.54 23.03
CA PRO A 344 -1.90 5.65 22.57
C PRO A 344 -2.45 6.23 21.28
N VAL A 345 -2.64 7.54 21.27
CA VAL A 345 -3.22 8.30 20.15
C VAL A 345 -2.35 9.51 19.82
N VAL A 346 -2.04 9.69 18.53
CA VAL A 346 -1.48 10.92 17.97
C VAL A 346 -2.49 11.49 17.00
N ARG A 347 -2.83 12.78 17.11
CA ARG A 347 -3.77 13.46 16.21
C ARG A 347 -3.09 14.60 15.50
N PHE A 348 -3.40 14.76 14.22
CA PHE A 348 -3.01 15.89 13.39
C PHE A 348 -4.27 16.55 12.81
N ALA A 349 -4.41 17.86 12.99
CA ALA A 349 -5.47 18.63 12.37
C ALA A 349 -4.96 19.20 11.03
N LEU A 350 -5.69 18.92 9.95
CA LEU A 350 -5.41 19.43 8.60
C LEU A 350 -6.40 20.55 8.28
N ARG A 351 -5.91 21.69 7.80
CA ARG A 351 -6.70 22.88 7.46
C ARG A 351 -7.61 22.63 6.25
N ASP A 352 -7.02 22.02 5.22
CA ASP A 352 -7.67 21.67 3.97
C ASP A 352 -7.01 20.43 3.33
N THR A 353 -7.52 19.96 2.19
CA THR A 353 -7.00 18.77 1.50
C THR A 353 -5.58 18.94 0.97
N TYR A 354 -5.08 20.16 0.73
CA TYR A 354 -3.70 20.40 0.29
C TYR A 354 -2.68 20.13 1.39
N ASP A 355 -3.09 20.13 2.67
CA ASP A 355 -2.22 19.73 3.78
C ASP A 355 -1.81 18.25 3.69
N LEU A 356 -2.43 17.43 2.82
CA LEU A 356 -1.90 16.10 2.50
C LEU A 356 -0.46 16.13 1.98
N ALA A 357 -0.06 17.20 1.29
CA ALA A 357 1.33 17.34 0.84
C ALA A 357 2.29 17.54 2.01
N ALA A 358 1.86 18.23 3.07
CA ALA A 358 2.59 18.33 4.32
C ALA A 358 2.66 16.96 5.03
N GLU A 359 1.55 16.20 5.03
CA GLU A 359 1.52 14.87 5.61
C GLU A 359 2.44 13.89 4.88
N PHE A 360 2.53 13.94 3.56
CA PHE A 360 3.47 13.10 2.81
C PHE A 360 4.89 13.33 3.33
N PHE A 361 5.36 14.56 3.43
CA PHE A 361 6.70 14.85 3.95
C PHE A 361 6.85 14.44 5.42
N ARG A 362 5.87 14.75 6.29
CA ARG A 362 5.90 14.36 7.70
C ARG A 362 6.09 12.87 7.88
N TRP A 363 5.31 12.06 7.14
CA TRP A 363 5.37 10.61 7.26
C TRP A 363 6.64 10.02 6.67
N GLU A 364 7.17 10.59 5.57
CA GLU A 364 8.49 10.21 5.03
C GLU A 364 9.58 10.45 6.07
N PHE A 365 9.59 11.64 6.68
CA PHE A 365 10.55 12.02 7.71
C PHE A 365 10.40 11.14 8.97
N ALA A 366 9.19 10.95 9.45
CA ALA A 366 8.89 10.10 10.59
C ALA A 366 9.29 8.63 10.36
N THR A 367 9.11 8.11 9.14
CA THR A 367 9.52 6.74 8.78
C THR A 367 11.04 6.58 8.81
N ALA A 368 11.79 7.56 8.33
CA ALA A 368 13.25 7.56 8.42
C ALA A 368 13.74 7.54 9.87
N ILE A 369 13.15 8.37 10.74
CA ILE A 369 13.43 8.39 12.20
C ILE A 369 13.02 7.06 12.85
N ALA A 370 11.83 6.54 12.56
CA ALA A 370 11.38 5.25 13.10
C ALA A 370 12.33 4.11 12.69
N GLY A 371 12.84 4.12 11.45
CA GLY A 371 13.85 3.19 10.96
C GLY A 371 15.12 3.19 11.82
N HIS A 372 15.59 4.36 12.24
CA HIS A 372 16.71 4.49 13.16
C HIS A 372 16.41 3.78 14.50
N TYR A 373 15.30 4.10 15.15
CA TYR A 373 14.93 3.48 16.43
C TYR A 373 14.68 1.97 16.34
N LEU A 374 14.18 1.49 15.20
CA LEU A 374 14.02 0.05 14.94
C LEU A 374 15.35 -0.65 14.60
N GLY A 375 16.41 0.11 14.32
CA GLY A 375 17.73 -0.40 13.92
C GLY A 375 17.71 -1.11 12.57
N ILE A 376 16.96 -0.56 11.61
CA ILE A 376 16.79 -1.10 10.26
C ILE A 376 17.14 -0.05 9.19
N HIS A 377 17.42 -0.53 7.98
CA HIS A 377 17.63 0.29 6.79
C HIS A 377 16.27 0.62 6.13
N PRO A 378 15.77 1.89 6.14
CA PRO A 378 14.41 2.19 5.68
C PRO A 378 14.25 2.44 4.18
N PHE A 379 15.30 2.30 3.36
CA PHE A 379 15.29 2.73 1.96
C PHE A 379 15.47 1.58 0.94
N ASP A 380 15.97 0.40 1.34
CA ASP A 380 16.03 -0.80 0.52
C ASP A 380 14.75 -1.65 0.59
N GLN A 381 14.64 -2.69 -0.23
CA GLN A 381 13.52 -3.65 -0.26
C GLN A 381 13.98 -5.04 -0.75
N PRO A 382 14.81 -5.75 0.03
CA PRO A 382 15.46 -6.98 -0.44
C PRO A 382 14.49 -8.12 -0.78
N ASN A 383 13.32 -8.19 -0.13
CA ASN A 383 12.37 -9.28 -0.33
C ASN A 383 11.42 -9.08 -1.52
N VAL A 384 11.41 -7.91 -2.15
CA VAL A 384 10.62 -7.66 -3.37
C VAL A 384 11.21 -8.41 -4.56
N GLN A 385 12.55 -8.51 -4.65
CA GLN A 385 13.22 -9.19 -5.75
C GLN A 385 12.88 -10.69 -5.78
N GLU A 386 12.80 -11.35 -4.64
CA GLU A 386 12.42 -12.77 -4.52
C GLU A 386 11.02 -13.05 -5.15
N SER A 387 10.05 -12.17 -4.93
CA SER A 387 8.72 -12.33 -5.53
C SER A 387 8.75 -12.19 -7.06
N LYS A 388 9.58 -11.29 -7.59
CA LYS A 388 9.75 -11.13 -9.04
C LYS A 388 10.38 -12.36 -9.66
N GLU A 389 11.40 -12.93 -9.04
CA GLU A 389 12.06 -14.15 -9.50
C GLU A 389 11.13 -15.36 -9.48
N ASN A 390 10.35 -15.52 -8.39
CA ASN A 390 9.36 -16.58 -8.30
C ASN A 390 8.28 -16.44 -9.37
N THR A 391 7.77 -15.22 -9.62
CA THR A 391 6.83 -14.95 -10.72
C THR A 391 7.47 -15.29 -12.07
N GLY A 392 8.73 -14.90 -12.30
CA GLY A 392 9.47 -15.21 -13.52
C GLY A 392 9.54 -16.72 -13.76
N ARG A 393 9.95 -17.49 -12.75
CA ARG A 393 10.01 -18.97 -12.83
C ARG A 393 8.65 -19.59 -13.20
N VAL A 394 7.56 -19.10 -12.62
CA VAL A 394 6.21 -19.58 -12.95
C VAL A 394 5.85 -19.23 -14.41
N LEU A 395 6.17 -18.04 -14.88
CA LEU A 395 5.92 -17.63 -16.27
C LEU A 395 6.77 -18.43 -17.27
N ASP A 396 8.02 -18.73 -16.94
CA ASP A 396 8.88 -19.56 -17.79
C ASP A 396 8.34 -21.01 -17.87
N TYR A 397 7.84 -21.54 -16.77
CA TYR A 397 7.12 -22.81 -16.78
C TYR A 397 5.89 -22.75 -17.71
N VAL A 398 5.10 -21.68 -17.64
CA VAL A 398 3.93 -21.48 -18.52
C VAL A 398 4.34 -21.41 -20.00
N LYS A 399 5.42 -20.70 -20.32
CA LYS A 399 5.95 -20.64 -21.70
C LYS A 399 6.33 -22.03 -22.23
N ALA A 400 6.94 -22.86 -21.38
CA ALA A 400 7.39 -24.20 -21.76
C ALA A 400 6.24 -25.22 -21.85
N HIS A 401 5.21 -25.12 -21.02
CA HIS A 401 4.20 -26.17 -20.85
C HIS A 401 2.76 -25.73 -21.23
N GLY A 402 2.54 -24.47 -21.56
CA GLY A 402 1.22 -23.92 -21.93
C GLY A 402 0.22 -23.80 -20.78
N GLN A 403 0.61 -24.14 -19.54
CA GLN A 403 -0.26 -24.14 -18.37
C GLN A 403 0.51 -23.76 -17.09
N LEU A 404 -0.20 -23.27 -16.09
CA LEU A 404 0.38 -23.00 -14.77
C LEU A 404 0.88 -24.30 -14.11
N PRO A 405 1.95 -24.27 -13.32
CA PRO A 405 2.39 -25.41 -12.54
C PRO A 405 1.26 -25.87 -11.61
N ARG A 406 1.12 -27.18 -11.42
CA ARG A 406 0.19 -27.71 -10.40
C ARG A 406 0.56 -27.08 -9.06
N ASN A 407 -0.40 -26.49 -8.43
CA ASN A 407 -0.21 -25.88 -7.14
C ASN A 407 -0.91 -26.76 -6.10
N ASP A 408 -0.12 -27.56 -5.39
CA ASP A 408 -0.58 -28.49 -4.34
C ASP A 408 -0.89 -27.73 -3.02
N ALA A 409 -1.04 -26.40 -3.06
CA ALA A 409 -1.49 -25.64 -1.91
C ALA A 409 -2.88 -26.15 -1.49
N PRO A 410 -3.02 -26.66 -0.28
CA PRO A 410 -4.32 -27.11 0.18
C PRO A 410 -5.31 -25.95 0.12
N GLU A 411 -6.45 -26.16 -0.55
CA GLU A 411 -7.59 -25.27 -0.45
C GLU A 411 -8.21 -25.44 0.95
N SER A 412 -7.50 -24.95 1.97
CA SER A 412 -7.98 -24.96 3.34
C SER A 412 -8.82 -23.72 3.59
N GLY A 413 -9.87 -23.86 4.39
CA GLY A 413 -10.68 -22.73 4.84
C GLY A 413 -9.87 -21.80 5.75
N ALA A 414 -10.42 -20.62 6.05
CA ALA A 414 -9.82 -19.65 6.97
C ALA A 414 -9.70 -20.18 8.42
N GLU A 415 -10.24 -21.36 8.71
CA GLU A 415 -10.20 -22.02 10.03
C GLU A 415 -8.77 -22.20 10.53
N LEU A 416 -7.84 -22.59 9.64
CA LEU A 416 -6.43 -22.72 9.98
C LEU A 416 -5.84 -21.39 10.46
N LEU A 417 -6.19 -20.29 9.82
CA LEU A 417 -5.72 -18.96 10.23
C LEU A 417 -6.33 -18.54 11.56
N LEU A 418 -7.63 -18.83 11.77
CA LEU A 418 -8.32 -18.50 13.01
C LEU A 418 -7.82 -19.33 14.20
N SER A 419 -7.41 -20.59 13.99
CA SER A 419 -6.82 -21.42 15.05
C SER A 419 -5.46 -20.91 15.53
N GLN A 420 -4.79 -20.07 14.74
CA GLN A 420 -3.52 -19.43 15.07
C GLN A 420 -3.67 -17.95 15.45
N ALA A 421 -4.91 -17.44 15.47
CA ALA A 421 -5.18 -16.08 15.92
C ALA A 421 -4.85 -15.93 17.41
N GLY A 422 -4.31 -14.78 17.80
CA GLY A 422 -3.95 -14.49 19.18
C GLY A 422 -3.27 -13.14 19.34
N PRO A 423 -2.91 -12.77 20.57
CA PRO A 423 -2.23 -11.51 20.84
C PRO A 423 -0.98 -11.31 19.96
N GLY A 424 -0.78 -10.10 19.46
CA GLY A 424 0.35 -9.73 18.61
C GLY A 424 0.24 -10.21 17.16
N ARG A 425 -0.72 -11.07 16.80
CA ARG A 425 -0.95 -11.51 15.42
C ARG A 425 -1.75 -10.47 14.62
N TYR A 426 -1.59 -10.50 13.29
CA TYR A 426 -2.47 -9.79 12.35
C TYR A 426 -2.81 -10.69 11.15
N LEU A 427 -3.92 -10.42 10.48
CA LEU A 427 -4.32 -11.13 9.28
C LEU A 427 -4.28 -10.18 8.07
N ALA A 428 -3.47 -10.54 7.07
CA ALA A 428 -3.40 -9.83 5.79
C ALA A 428 -4.31 -10.50 4.76
N ILE A 429 -5.26 -9.75 4.22
CA ILE A 429 -6.14 -10.17 3.12
C ILE A 429 -5.48 -9.78 1.81
N LEU A 430 -5.06 -10.76 1.02
CA LEU A 430 -4.33 -10.63 -0.24
C LEU A 430 -5.30 -10.91 -1.40
N ALA A 431 -5.91 -9.87 -1.97
CA ALA A 431 -7.11 -9.99 -2.80
C ALA A 431 -6.80 -9.84 -4.30
N TYR A 432 -6.62 -10.95 -5.03
CA TYR A 432 -6.57 -10.97 -6.49
C TYR A 432 -7.98 -10.91 -7.08
N LEU A 433 -8.57 -9.73 -7.03
CA LEU A 433 -9.96 -9.45 -7.39
C LEU A 433 -10.05 -8.22 -8.28
N THR A 434 -11.09 -8.16 -9.09
CA THR A 434 -11.51 -6.92 -9.75
C THR A 434 -12.03 -5.94 -8.69
N PRO A 435 -11.39 -4.75 -8.51
CA PRO A 435 -11.86 -3.74 -7.57
C PRO A 435 -13.28 -3.29 -7.90
N SER A 436 -14.11 -3.23 -6.87
CA SER A 436 -15.49 -2.74 -7.00
C SER A 436 -16.07 -2.37 -5.63
N PRO A 437 -17.07 -1.48 -5.56
CA PRO A 437 -17.73 -1.13 -4.30
C PRO A 437 -18.31 -2.35 -3.56
N LYS A 438 -18.73 -3.38 -4.30
CA LYS A 438 -19.24 -4.64 -3.70
C LYS A 438 -18.12 -5.48 -3.09
N ALA A 439 -16.96 -5.57 -3.74
CA ALA A 439 -15.79 -6.26 -3.23
C ALA A 439 -15.24 -5.55 -1.99
N ASP A 440 -15.10 -4.22 -2.05
CA ASP A 440 -14.64 -3.39 -0.93
C ASP A 440 -15.56 -3.52 0.29
N ALA A 441 -16.87 -3.47 0.09
CA ALA A 441 -17.85 -3.66 1.17
C ALA A 441 -17.76 -5.07 1.79
N ALA A 442 -17.52 -6.11 0.97
CA ALA A 442 -17.37 -7.48 1.46
C ALA A 442 -16.07 -7.67 2.26
N ILE A 443 -14.94 -7.12 1.78
CA ILE A 443 -13.66 -7.12 2.50
C ILE A 443 -13.80 -6.35 3.81
N ARG A 444 -14.42 -5.17 3.79
CA ARG A 444 -14.68 -4.35 5.00
C ARG A 444 -15.52 -5.12 6.04
N ALA A 445 -16.57 -5.81 5.60
CA ALA A 445 -17.41 -6.62 6.48
C ALA A 445 -16.63 -7.81 7.08
N LEU A 446 -15.77 -8.46 6.29
CA LEU A 446 -14.86 -9.52 6.76
C LEU A 446 -13.90 -8.97 7.81
N ARG A 447 -13.23 -7.85 7.56
CA ARG A 447 -12.32 -7.17 8.50
C ARG A 447 -13.04 -6.81 9.80
N LYS A 448 -14.24 -6.24 9.71
CA LYS A 448 -15.07 -5.92 10.90
C LYS A 448 -15.34 -7.16 11.74
N THR A 449 -15.71 -8.28 11.10
CA THR A 449 -15.98 -9.55 11.80
C THR A 449 -14.72 -10.08 12.50
N LEU A 450 -13.56 -10.05 11.81
CA LEU A 450 -12.29 -10.50 12.37
C LEU A 450 -11.87 -9.65 13.57
N LEU A 451 -12.02 -8.33 13.49
CA LEU A 451 -11.71 -7.42 14.59
C LEU A 451 -12.65 -7.62 15.79
N THR A 452 -13.98 -7.62 15.56
CA THR A 452 -14.96 -7.59 16.67
C THR A 452 -15.21 -8.95 17.32
N LYS A 453 -15.04 -10.06 16.57
CA LYS A 453 -15.30 -11.41 17.10
C LYS A 453 -14.04 -12.21 17.43
N HIS A 454 -12.92 -11.86 16.79
CA HIS A 454 -11.66 -12.60 16.95
C HIS A 454 -10.54 -11.72 17.52
N HIS A 455 -10.83 -10.45 17.80
CA HIS A 455 -9.85 -9.45 18.28
C HIS A 455 -8.56 -9.42 17.42
N LEU A 456 -8.71 -9.68 16.11
CA LEU A 456 -7.61 -9.86 15.19
C LEU A 456 -7.44 -8.61 14.32
N THR A 457 -6.26 -8.00 14.41
CA THR A 457 -5.84 -6.91 13.53
C THR A 457 -5.89 -7.35 12.09
N THR A 458 -6.37 -6.50 11.18
CA THR A 458 -6.44 -6.86 9.76
C THR A 458 -5.85 -5.79 8.85
N THR A 459 -5.12 -6.23 7.82
CA THR A 459 -4.76 -5.43 6.66
C THR A 459 -5.42 -6.00 5.41
N ALA A 460 -5.56 -5.22 4.34
CA ALA A 460 -6.11 -5.72 3.09
C ALA A 460 -5.48 -4.99 1.90
N GLY A 461 -5.03 -5.74 0.91
CA GLY A 461 -4.44 -5.21 -0.32
C GLY A 461 -4.92 -5.95 -1.56
N TYR A 462 -5.20 -5.20 -2.63
CA TYR A 462 -5.47 -5.80 -3.93
C TYR A 462 -4.18 -6.32 -4.58
N GLY A 463 -4.24 -7.52 -5.15
CA GLY A 463 -3.15 -8.10 -5.92
C GLY A 463 -3.22 -7.76 -7.42
N PRO A 464 -2.08 -7.56 -8.07
CA PRO A 464 -0.73 -7.62 -7.53
C PRO A 464 -0.21 -6.33 -6.84
N ARG A 465 -1.00 -5.26 -6.72
CA ARG A 465 -0.61 -3.98 -6.10
C ARG A 465 0.16 -4.18 -4.79
N TYR A 466 -0.35 -5.03 -3.87
CA TYR A 466 0.27 -5.23 -2.57
C TYR A 466 1.68 -5.84 -2.63
N LEU A 467 2.06 -6.53 -3.72
CA LEU A 467 3.43 -7.02 -3.92
C LEU A 467 4.45 -5.88 -3.97
N HIS A 468 4.00 -4.70 -4.44
CA HIS A 468 4.77 -3.47 -4.56
C HIS A 468 4.47 -2.47 -3.43
N SER A 469 3.91 -2.93 -2.31
CA SER A 469 3.64 -2.11 -1.12
C SER A 469 3.91 -2.88 0.17
N THR A 470 2.96 -3.68 0.66
CA THR A 470 3.11 -4.45 1.90
C THR A 470 3.89 -5.75 1.74
N GLY A 471 4.19 -6.17 0.50
CA GLY A 471 4.87 -7.43 0.20
C GLY A 471 6.25 -7.60 0.85
N GLN A 472 6.99 -6.50 1.04
CA GLN A 472 8.26 -6.49 1.78
C GLN A 472 8.04 -6.89 3.24
N LEU A 473 7.08 -6.27 3.93
CA LEU A 473 6.72 -6.57 5.32
C LEU A 473 6.23 -8.02 5.49
N HIS A 474 5.42 -8.51 4.56
CA HIS A 474 4.88 -9.87 4.63
C HIS A 474 5.98 -10.93 4.67
N LYS A 475 7.10 -10.68 4.00
CA LYS A 475 8.22 -11.61 3.87
C LYS A 475 9.35 -11.32 4.85
N GLY A 476 9.74 -10.06 4.97
CA GLY A 476 10.89 -9.61 5.76
C GLY A 476 10.57 -9.17 7.18
N GLY A 477 9.31 -8.85 7.48
CA GLY A 477 8.86 -8.38 8.77
C GLY A 477 8.75 -9.47 9.83
N PRO A 478 8.18 -9.16 11.01
CA PRO A 478 8.00 -10.12 12.10
C PRO A 478 7.10 -11.29 11.66
N ASN A 479 7.34 -12.49 12.21
CA ASN A 479 6.52 -13.67 11.90
C ASN A 479 5.18 -13.68 12.69
N SER A 480 4.51 -12.53 12.70
CA SER A 480 3.20 -12.36 13.33
C SER A 480 2.02 -12.37 12.34
N GLY A 481 2.33 -12.37 11.03
CA GLY A 481 1.33 -12.35 9.96
C GLY A 481 0.67 -13.70 9.71
N LEU A 482 -0.66 -13.65 9.51
CA LEU A 482 -1.49 -14.71 8.96
C LEU A 482 -2.00 -14.25 7.61
N PHE A 483 -1.87 -15.05 6.55
CA PHE A 483 -2.11 -14.60 5.19
C PHE A 483 -3.29 -15.32 4.55
N LEU A 484 -4.32 -14.56 4.18
CA LEU A 484 -5.50 -15.04 3.48
C LEU A 484 -5.46 -14.55 2.03
N GLN A 485 -5.06 -15.41 1.09
CA GLN A 485 -5.05 -15.11 -0.32
C GLN A 485 -6.41 -15.46 -0.95
N LEU A 486 -7.09 -14.46 -1.46
CA LEU A 486 -8.40 -14.56 -2.13
C LEU A 486 -8.20 -14.40 -3.64
N ILE A 487 -8.67 -15.36 -4.44
CA ILE A 487 -8.52 -15.34 -5.90
C ILE A 487 -9.89 -15.50 -6.56
N GLU A 488 -10.27 -14.54 -7.40
CA GLU A 488 -11.46 -14.67 -8.25
C GLU A 488 -11.20 -15.51 -9.50
N ASP A 489 -12.26 -15.87 -10.20
CA ASP A 489 -12.15 -16.44 -11.54
C ASP A 489 -11.64 -15.35 -12.51
N MET A 490 -10.50 -15.62 -13.17
CA MET A 490 -9.85 -14.70 -14.10
C MET A 490 -10.51 -14.64 -15.48
N LYS A 491 -11.75 -15.10 -15.57
CA LYS A 491 -12.50 -15.11 -16.84
C LYS A 491 -13.59 -14.03 -16.88
N PRO A 492 -13.88 -13.47 -18.07
CA PRO A 492 -13.14 -13.66 -19.33
C PRO A 492 -11.77 -12.97 -19.24
N ASP A 493 -10.77 -13.65 -19.80
CA ASP A 493 -9.37 -13.22 -19.76
C ASP A 493 -9.05 -12.19 -20.87
N VAL A 494 -7.86 -11.60 -20.80
CA VAL A 494 -7.35 -10.61 -21.75
C VAL A 494 -5.96 -11.02 -22.23
N SER A 495 -5.75 -11.09 -23.54
CA SER A 495 -4.43 -11.37 -24.12
C SER A 495 -3.48 -10.19 -23.96
N ILE A 496 -2.19 -10.48 -23.83
CA ILE A 496 -1.11 -9.48 -23.83
C ILE A 496 -0.42 -9.57 -25.19
N PRO A 497 -0.53 -8.54 -26.04
CA PRO A 497 0.13 -8.57 -27.35
C PRO A 497 1.63 -8.84 -27.24
N GLY A 498 2.12 -9.77 -28.07
CA GLY A 498 3.55 -10.16 -28.08
C GLY A 498 3.97 -11.10 -26.93
N GLN A 499 3.05 -11.54 -26.08
CA GLN A 499 3.32 -12.52 -25.04
C GLN A 499 2.56 -13.84 -25.27
N PRO A 500 3.15 -14.99 -24.92
CA PRO A 500 2.49 -16.29 -25.01
C PRO A 500 1.52 -16.55 -23.84
N TYR A 501 1.32 -15.58 -22.96
CA TYR A 501 0.43 -15.66 -21.80
C TYR A 501 -0.51 -14.45 -21.74
N THR A 502 -1.57 -14.59 -20.97
CA THR A 502 -2.63 -13.60 -20.79
C THR A 502 -2.47 -12.82 -19.48
N PHE A 503 -3.26 -11.77 -19.27
CA PHE A 503 -3.32 -11.07 -17.99
C PHE A 503 -3.78 -11.98 -16.84
N GLY A 504 -4.73 -12.87 -17.07
CA GLY A 504 -5.17 -13.83 -16.06
C GLY A 504 -4.06 -14.83 -15.70
N THR A 505 -3.29 -15.27 -16.68
CA THR A 505 -2.10 -16.11 -16.43
C THR A 505 -1.04 -15.34 -15.63
N LEU A 506 -0.76 -14.08 -15.98
CA LEU A 506 0.19 -13.23 -15.27
C LEU A 506 -0.25 -12.99 -13.81
N ALA A 507 -1.51 -12.63 -13.57
CA ALA A 507 -2.05 -12.42 -12.23
C ALA A 507 -1.97 -13.70 -11.38
N GLN A 508 -2.28 -14.86 -11.97
CA GLN A 508 -2.16 -16.14 -11.27
C GLN A 508 -0.71 -16.53 -11.01
N ALA A 509 0.22 -16.26 -11.93
CA ALA A 509 1.65 -16.49 -11.72
C ALA A 509 2.18 -15.64 -10.56
N GLN A 510 1.77 -14.38 -10.47
CA GLN A 510 2.09 -13.50 -9.35
C GLN A 510 1.51 -14.01 -8.02
N ALA A 511 0.26 -14.48 -8.02
CA ALA A 511 -0.37 -15.07 -6.84
C ALA A 511 0.35 -16.35 -6.39
N VAL A 512 0.75 -17.22 -7.33
CA VAL A 512 1.50 -18.46 -7.05
C VAL A 512 2.88 -18.14 -6.50
N GLY A 513 3.63 -17.24 -7.16
CA GLY A 513 4.97 -16.86 -6.75
C GLY A 513 5.00 -16.23 -5.35
N ASP A 514 4.04 -15.37 -5.04
CA ASP A 514 3.92 -14.79 -3.69
C ASP A 514 3.57 -15.83 -2.63
N PHE A 515 2.63 -16.73 -2.92
CA PHE A 515 2.26 -17.83 -2.03
C PHE A 515 3.48 -18.71 -1.70
N GLN A 516 4.26 -19.09 -2.71
CA GLN A 516 5.49 -19.87 -2.54
C GLN A 516 6.53 -19.12 -1.71
N SER A 517 6.70 -17.80 -1.94
CA SER A 517 7.61 -16.97 -1.14
C SER A 517 7.20 -16.92 0.33
N LEU A 518 5.90 -16.81 0.63
CA LEU A 518 5.39 -16.83 2.00
C LEU A 518 5.62 -18.19 2.68
N GLN A 519 5.36 -19.31 1.96
CA GLN A 519 5.61 -20.65 2.48
C GLN A 519 7.09 -20.91 2.75
N ALA A 520 7.98 -20.52 1.83
CA ALA A 520 9.42 -20.66 2.00
C ALA A 520 9.97 -19.92 3.22
N ARG A 521 9.25 -18.89 3.67
CA ARG A 521 9.56 -18.13 4.89
C ARG A 521 8.76 -18.58 6.11
N HIS A 522 8.19 -19.77 6.07
CA HIS A 522 7.39 -20.35 7.14
C HIS A 522 6.23 -19.45 7.61
N ARG A 523 5.65 -18.68 6.67
CA ARG A 523 4.45 -17.89 6.94
C ARG A 523 3.20 -18.76 6.82
N THR A 524 2.25 -18.61 7.73
CA THR A 524 0.96 -19.29 7.63
C THR A 524 0.12 -18.62 6.55
N VAL A 525 -0.04 -19.27 5.42
CA VAL A 525 -0.79 -18.76 4.26
C VAL A 525 -1.84 -19.77 3.81
N VAL A 526 -3.06 -19.27 3.57
CA VAL A 526 -4.19 -20.02 3.05
C VAL A 526 -4.70 -19.35 1.78
N ARG A 527 -5.03 -20.17 0.78
CA ARG A 527 -5.63 -19.71 -0.47
C ARG A 527 -7.09 -20.14 -0.55
N VAL A 528 -7.96 -19.19 -0.90
CA VAL A 528 -9.38 -19.44 -1.15
C VAL A 528 -9.75 -18.97 -2.55
N ARG A 529 -10.27 -19.89 -3.37
CA ARG A 529 -10.86 -19.57 -4.68
C ARG A 529 -12.31 -19.14 -4.51
N LEU A 530 -12.65 -17.97 -5.00
CA LEU A 530 -13.97 -17.35 -4.79
C LEU A 530 -14.95 -17.61 -5.95
N GLY A 531 -14.45 -18.09 -7.09
CA GLY A 531 -15.23 -18.23 -8.31
C GLY A 531 -15.70 -16.90 -8.90
N SER A 532 -16.71 -16.94 -9.76
CA SER A 532 -17.23 -15.76 -10.47
C SER A 532 -18.04 -14.79 -9.60
N ARG A 533 -18.45 -15.20 -8.41
CA ARG A 533 -19.23 -14.36 -7.47
C ARG A 533 -18.39 -13.95 -6.25
N ALA A 534 -17.21 -13.43 -6.51
CA ALA A 534 -16.18 -13.14 -5.48
C ALA A 534 -16.74 -12.41 -4.26
N ALA A 535 -17.43 -11.27 -4.43
CA ALA A 535 -17.98 -10.49 -3.32
C ALA A 535 -18.99 -11.25 -2.42
N GLN A 536 -19.73 -12.20 -2.99
CA GLN A 536 -20.65 -13.06 -2.21
C GLN A 536 -19.89 -14.16 -1.48
N SER A 537 -18.86 -14.72 -2.12
CA SER A 537 -18.02 -15.77 -1.57
C SER A 537 -17.18 -15.30 -0.39
N ILE A 538 -16.67 -14.04 -0.42
CA ILE A 538 -15.93 -13.43 0.70
C ILE A 538 -16.74 -13.48 2.00
N LYS A 539 -18.04 -13.24 1.96
CA LYS A 539 -18.93 -13.31 3.14
C LYS A 539 -19.01 -14.70 3.78
N LYS A 540 -18.59 -15.74 3.06
CA LYS A 540 -18.63 -17.14 3.50
C LYS A 540 -17.26 -17.69 3.89
N VAL A 541 -16.18 -16.94 3.69
CA VAL A 541 -14.80 -17.41 3.90
C VAL A 541 -14.54 -17.89 5.33
N LEU A 542 -15.19 -17.28 6.32
CA LEU A 542 -15.06 -17.67 7.73
C LEU A 542 -16.03 -18.81 8.14
N LYS A 543 -16.88 -19.30 7.22
CA LYS A 543 -17.79 -20.42 7.54
C LYS A 543 -17.03 -21.74 7.41
N PRO A 544 -17.23 -22.70 8.33
CA PRO A 544 -16.63 -24.03 8.23
C PRO A 544 -16.89 -24.68 6.86
N SER A 545 -15.85 -25.28 6.28
CA SER A 545 -16.02 -26.04 5.06
C SER A 545 -16.84 -27.31 5.38
N ARG A 546 -17.87 -27.58 4.57
CA ARG A 546 -18.75 -28.78 4.79
C ARG A 546 -17.97 -30.10 4.78
N LYS A 547 -16.74 -30.16 4.27
CA LYS A 547 -15.88 -31.34 4.22
C LYS A 547 -15.33 -31.74 5.60
N HIS A 548 -15.19 -30.84 6.57
CA HIS A 548 -14.73 -31.18 7.92
C HIS A 548 -15.86 -31.45 8.90
N ALA A 549 -17.09 -31.04 8.63
CA ALA A 549 -18.24 -31.32 9.48
C ALA A 549 -18.64 -32.82 9.46
N SER A 550 -18.35 -33.56 8.39
CA SER A 550 -18.65 -34.99 8.28
C SER A 550 -17.63 -35.90 8.98
N ALA A 551 -16.39 -35.45 9.20
CA ALA A 551 -15.36 -36.22 9.90
C ALA A 551 -15.55 -36.22 11.43
N GLY A 552 -16.11 -35.13 11.99
CA GLY A 552 -16.42 -35.03 13.43
C GLY A 552 -17.65 -35.81 13.86
N ALA A 553 -18.62 -35.97 12.96
CA ALA A 553 -19.87 -36.70 13.27
C ALA A 553 -19.68 -38.24 13.29
N HIS A 554 -18.65 -38.78 12.62
CA HIS A 554 -18.37 -40.22 12.61
C HIS A 554 -17.48 -40.70 13.78
N ALA A 555 -16.79 -39.81 14.48
CA ALA A 555 -15.97 -40.16 15.65
C ALA A 555 -16.79 -40.29 16.95
N GLY A 556 -17.99 -39.69 17.01
CA GLY A 556 -18.87 -39.70 18.19
C GLY A 556 -19.76 -40.95 18.32
N SER A 557 -20.01 -41.70 17.22
CA SER A 557 -21.00 -42.80 17.22
C SER A 557 -20.43 -44.18 17.48
N LYS A 558 -19.10 -44.36 17.59
CA LYS A 558 -18.46 -45.67 17.83
C LYS A 558 -18.10 -45.96 19.30
N ARG A 559 -18.49 -45.13 20.27
CA ARG A 559 -18.17 -45.36 21.70
C ARG A 559 -19.37 -45.79 22.58
N ALA A 560 -20.57 -45.98 22.01
CA ALA A 560 -21.78 -46.28 22.81
C ALA A 560 -22.35 -47.69 22.67
N SER A 561 -21.65 -48.67 22.07
CA SER A 561 -22.18 -50.04 21.93
C SER A 561 -21.21 -51.12 22.38
N LYS A 562 -20.73 -51.06 23.63
CA LYS A 562 -20.11 -52.21 24.30
C LYS A 562 -20.20 -52.04 25.83
N ARG A 563 -21.40 -52.22 26.39
CA ARG A 563 -21.61 -52.66 27.80
C ARG A 563 -23.06 -53.12 27.98
N GLY A 564 -23.25 -54.41 28.17
CA GLY A 564 -24.47 -55.07 28.56
C GLY A 564 -24.51 -56.45 27.94
N GLY A 565 -24.21 -57.48 28.59
CA GLY A 565 -24.56 -58.03 29.83
C GLY A 565 -24.72 -59.50 29.68
N LYS A 566 -23.76 -60.33 30.11
CA LYS A 566 -23.97 -61.75 30.34
C LYS A 566 -24.42 -61.96 31.80
N ARG A 567 -25.63 -62.32 32.02
CA ARG A 567 -26.04 -63.06 33.24
C ARG A 567 -26.60 -64.41 32.85
N GLY A 568 -25.91 -65.40 33.30
CA GLY A 568 -26.31 -66.77 33.10
C GLY A 568 -27.51 -67.24 33.97
N LYS A 569 -28.16 -68.27 33.53
CA LYS A 569 -29.01 -69.12 34.37
C LYS A 569 -28.47 -70.54 34.32
N LYS A 570 -28.11 -71.01 35.49
CA LYS A 570 -28.11 -72.45 35.78
C LYS A 570 -29.56 -72.90 36.01
N ARG A 571 -29.97 -73.75 35.35
CA ARG A 571 -30.23 -75.15 35.53
C ARG A 571 -30.58 -75.73 34.20
#